data_0f6c44777bf78f88b62804bf8742ed42
#
_entry.id   0f6c44777bf78f88b62804bf8742ed42
#
_cell.length_a   1.000
_cell.length_b   1.000
_cell.length_c   1.000
_cell.angle_alpha   90.00
_cell.angle_beta   90.00
_cell.angle_gamma   90.00
#
_symmetry.space_group_name_H-M   'P 1'
#
loop_
_entity.id
_entity.type
_entity.pdbx_description
1 polymer ?
#
loop_
_entity_poly.entity_id
_entity_poly.type
_entity_poly.pdbx_seq_one_letter_code
_entity_poly.pdbx_strand_id
1 'polypeptide(L)'
;MPVRLRNLDPALQAQIVLASYGMMISPNANIFYVDSGHAAAGTATTAKNPKSPASTIDRAVGLCTANNGDIIIVMPGHAETVSAAAGLDLDVAGITVVGIGRGTDQPTITLGTIISADVDVDAANITVVNMHFRANFADITAAIDVNADDFSLLGCRFTDVAADMNALIWVVDAAAGASDRITIDGCHAIALDAANTHFVNFTGTGAGHIVRNNTLHGDWGTACIGGAGVVTSVLVADNVIKNRATDNDSCINFAATATGMCVRNLAHGGAVQANGFTGAEMSMNQNYYGVNAEDLSGILDPIAT
;
A
#
# COMPACT_ATOMS: atom_id res chain seq x y z
N MET A 1 -11.95 -5.86 -36.54
CA MET A 1 -12.52 -5.88 -35.18
C MET A 1 -11.60 -5.08 -34.29
N PRO A 2 -12.08 -4.18 -33.43
CA PRO A 2 -11.22 -3.52 -32.46
C PRO A 2 -10.62 -4.57 -31.51
N VAL A 3 -9.31 -4.57 -31.35
CA VAL A 3 -8.63 -5.39 -30.35
C VAL A 3 -9.06 -4.88 -28.98
N ARG A 4 -9.70 -5.74 -28.18
CA ARG A 4 -10.05 -5.40 -26.79
C ARG A 4 -8.92 -5.94 -25.89
N LEU A 5 -8.50 -5.14 -24.90
CA LEU A 5 -7.47 -5.55 -23.93
C LEU A 5 -7.76 -6.92 -23.30
N ARG A 6 -9.04 -7.24 -23.03
CA ARG A 6 -9.45 -8.55 -22.49
C ARG A 6 -9.12 -9.74 -23.40
N ASN A 7 -8.76 -9.50 -24.66
CA ASN A 7 -8.38 -10.55 -25.60
C ASN A 7 -6.85 -10.75 -25.65
N LEU A 8 -6.09 -9.96 -24.91
CA LEU A 8 -4.65 -10.17 -24.75
C LEU A 8 -4.40 -11.27 -23.74
N ASP A 9 -3.29 -11.98 -23.92
CA ASP A 9 -2.80 -12.94 -22.95
C ASP A 9 -2.59 -12.25 -21.59
N PRO A 10 -3.02 -12.85 -20.46
CA PRO A 10 -2.86 -12.24 -19.14
C PRO A 10 -1.41 -11.91 -18.77
N ALA A 11 -0.44 -12.72 -19.21
CA ALA A 11 0.97 -12.43 -18.97
C ALA A 11 1.42 -11.16 -19.72
N LEU A 12 0.93 -10.94 -20.94
CA LEU A 12 1.19 -9.70 -21.67
C LEU A 12 0.52 -8.49 -21.00
N GLN A 13 -0.69 -8.66 -20.47
CA GLN A 13 -1.36 -7.58 -19.71
C GLN A 13 -0.56 -7.24 -18.45
N ALA A 14 -0.11 -8.23 -17.70
CA ALA A 14 0.75 -8.04 -16.52
C ALA A 14 2.05 -7.33 -16.89
N GLN A 15 2.71 -7.73 -17.99
CA GLN A 15 3.92 -7.08 -18.48
C GLN A 15 3.68 -5.60 -18.81
N ILE A 16 2.54 -5.23 -19.37
CA ILE A 16 2.18 -3.84 -19.64
C ILE A 16 2.03 -3.05 -18.33
N VAL A 17 1.40 -3.64 -17.32
CA VAL A 17 1.27 -3.00 -15.99
C VAL A 17 2.66 -2.83 -15.36
N LEU A 18 3.47 -3.86 -15.32
CA LEU A 18 4.82 -3.82 -14.74
C LEU A 18 5.73 -2.83 -15.47
N ALA A 19 5.63 -2.75 -16.80
CA ALA A 19 6.41 -1.80 -17.59
C ALA A 19 6.11 -0.34 -17.26
N SER A 20 4.90 -0.01 -16.80
CA SER A 20 4.56 1.34 -16.35
C SER A 20 5.32 1.77 -15.09
N TYR A 21 5.83 0.82 -14.33
CA TYR A 21 6.69 1.03 -13.16
C TYR A 21 8.17 0.74 -13.45
N GLY A 22 8.54 0.57 -14.73
CA GLY A 22 9.91 0.26 -15.13
C GLY A 22 10.35 -1.19 -14.84
N MET A 23 9.40 -2.07 -14.56
CA MET A 23 9.67 -3.47 -14.25
C MET A 23 9.50 -4.37 -15.48
N MET A 24 10.23 -5.46 -15.50
CA MET A 24 10.14 -6.49 -16.55
C MET A 24 10.02 -7.88 -15.94
N ILE A 25 9.29 -8.75 -16.61
CA ILE A 25 9.23 -10.17 -16.24
C ILE A 25 10.61 -10.81 -16.49
N SER A 26 11.15 -11.47 -15.47
CA SER A 26 12.37 -12.24 -15.60
C SER A 26 12.18 -13.38 -16.61
N PRO A 27 13.11 -13.64 -17.54
CA PRO A 27 12.98 -14.72 -18.51
C PRO A 27 12.84 -16.13 -17.88
N ASN A 28 13.31 -16.30 -16.67
CA ASN A 28 13.27 -17.58 -15.96
C ASN A 28 12.13 -17.65 -14.92
N ALA A 29 11.36 -16.59 -14.76
CA ALA A 29 10.26 -16.54 -13.81
C ALA A 29 9.18 -17.57 -14.13
N ASN A 30 8.67 -18.23 -13.12
CA ASN A 30 7.40 -18.92 -13.23
C ASN A 30 6.26 -17.89 -13.17
N ILE A 31 5.19 -18.18 -13.90
CA ILE A 31 3.97 -17.36 -13.87
C ILE A 31 2.85 -18.21 -13.30
N PHE A 32 2.23 -17.67 -12.23
CA PHE A 32 1.07 -18.29 -11.58
C PHE A 32 -0.15 -17.39 -11.76
N TYR A 33 -1.32 -17.99 -11.85
CA TYR A 33 -2.58 -17.28 -12.04
C TYR A 33 -3.49 -17.48 -10.84
N VAL A 34 -4.15 -16.42 -10.40
CA VAL A 34 -5.11 -16.44 -9.29
C VAL A 34 -6.44 -15.88 -9.74
N ASP A 35 -7.53 -16.64 -9.53
CA ASP A 35 -8.89 -16.20 -9.84
C ASP A 35 -9.89 -16.98 -9.00
N SER A 36 -10.43 -16.36 -7.96
CA SER A 36 -11.43 -16.98 -7.08
C SER A 36 -12.76 -17.25 -7.75
N GLY A 37 -13.11 -16.49 -8.80
CA GLY A 37 -14.37 -16.63 -9.54
C GLY A 37 -14.35 -17.68 -10.64
N HIS A 38 -13.20 -18.26 -10.96
CA HIS A 38 -13.08 -19.25 -12.04
C HIS A 38 -13.61 -20.63 -11.59
N ALA A 39 -14.42 -21.27 -12.42
CA ALA A 39 -15.03 -22.57 -12.07
C ALA A 39 -14.02 -23.68 -11.76
N ALA A 40 -12.79 -23.61 -12.29
CA ALA A 40 -11.70 -24.54 -12.01
C ALA A 40 -10.68 -23.97 -11.01
N ALA A 41 -11.02 -22.90 -10.26
CA ALA A 41 -10.14 -22.35 -9.26
C ALA A 41 -9.78 -23.39 -8.18
N GLY A 42 -8.51 -23.47 -7.86
CA GLY A 42 -8.01 -24.40 -6.85
C GLY A 42 -8.01 -25.87 -7.21
N THR A 43 -8.48 -26.28 -8.40
CA THR A 43 -8.46 -27.68 -8.82
C THR A 43 -7.10 -28.15 -9.34
N ALA A 44 -6.30 -27.23 -9.91
CA ALA A 44 -4.95 -27.54 -10.37
C ALA A 44 -3.92 -27.46 -9.26
N THR A 45 -2.93 -28.31 -9.34
CA THR A 45 -1.81 -28.32 -8.38
C THR A 45 -0.74 -27.27 -8.66
N THR A 46 -0.71 -26.72 -9.88
CA THR A 46 0.40 -25.86 -10.34
C THR A 46 0.04 -24.40 -10.58
N ALA A 47 -1.24 -24.06 -10.73
CA ALA A 47 -1.74 -22.72 -11.06
C ALA A 47 -1.04 -21.99 -12.24
N LYS A 48 -0.28 -22.71 -13.08
CA LYS A 48 0.48 -22.16 -14.23
C LYS A 48 -0.37 -21.93 -15.49
N ASN A 49 -1.67 -22.16 -15.41
CA ASN A 49 -2.59 -21.99 -16.53
C ASN A 49 -3.77 -21.10 -16.10
N PRO A 50 -4.07 -20.01 -16.82
CA PRO A 50 -5.19 -19.14 -16.48
C PRO A 50 -6.57 -19.83 -16.56
N LYS A 51 -6.67 -21.00 -17.19
CA LYS A 51 -7.90 -21.82 -17.21
C LYS A 51 -8.01 -22.75 -15.98
N SER A 52 -7.01 -22.78 -15.12
CA SER A 52 -6.97 -23.59 -13.92
C SER A 52 -6.12 -22.85 -12.85
N PRO A 53 -6.58 -21.65 -12.42
CA PRO A 53 -5.84 -20.79 -11.52
C PRO A 53 -5.88 -21.31 -10.06
N ALA A 54 -5.04 -20.74 -9.21
CA ALA A 54 -5.20 -20.83 -7.77
C ALA A 54 -6.48 -20.09 -7.33
N SER A 55 -7.07 -20.48 -6.22
CA SER A 55 -8.25 -19.83 -5.65
C SER A 55 -7.91 -18.62 -4.78
N THR A 56 -6.70 -18.60 -4.21
CA THR A 56 -6.19 -17.54 -3.33
C THR A 56 -4.77 -17.15 -3.72
N ILE A 57 -4.37 -15.93 -3.33
CA ILE A 57 -3.01 -15.44 -3.54
C ILE A 57 -2.03 -16.25 -2.69
N ASP A 58 -2.35 -16.49 -1.43
CA ASP A 58 -1.55 -17.26 -0.50
C ASP A 58 -1.20 -18.66 -1.05
N ARG A 59 -2.18 -19.34 -1.65
CA ARG A 59 -1.90 -20.61 -2.34
C ARG A 59 -0.91 -20.47 -3.49
N ALA A 60 -0.97 -19.37 -4.23
CA ALA A 60 -0.04 -19.13 -5.33
C ALA A 60 1.36 -18.79 -4.82
N VAL A 61 1.46 -18.07 -3.69
CA VAL A 61 2.73 -17.79 -2.99
C VAL A 61 3.43 -19.10 -2.63
N GLY A 62 2.72 -20.06 -2.01
CA GLY A 62 3.26 -21.37 -1.67
C GLY A 62 3.69 -22.23 -2.87
N LEU A 63 3.42 -21.84 -4.11
CA LEU A 63 3.91 -22.48 -5.34
C LEU A 63 5.15 -21.81 -5.93
N CYS A 64 5.50 -20.62 -5.45
CA CYS A 64 6.62 -19.84 -5.95
C CYS A 64 7.98 -20.41 -5.46
N THR A 65 9.02 -20.07 -6.19
CA THR A 65 10.40 -20.38 -5.84
C THR A 65 11.12 -19.12 -5.39
N ALA A 66 11.65 -19.11 -4.19
CA ALA A 66 12.33 -17.95 -3.66
C ALA A 66 13.46 -17.45 -4.57
N ASN A 67 13.54 -16.14 -4.74
CA ASN A 67 14.56 -15.43 -5.54
C ASN A 67 14.62 -15.86 -7.03
N ASN A 68 13.56 -16.45 -7.56
CA ASN A 68 13.45 -16.81 -8.97
C ASN A 68 12.81 -15.69 -9.83
N GLY A 69 12.29 -14.64 -9.19
CA GLY A 69 11.55 -13.59 -9.86
C GLY A 69 10.16 -14.03 -10.30
N ASP A 70 9.57 -15.00 -9.61
CA ASP A 70 8.26 -15.55 -9.92
C ASP A 70 7.15 -14.50 -9.83
N ILE A 71 6.13 -14.65 -10.68
CA ILE A 71 5.05 -13.67 -10.80
C ILE A 71 3.71 -14.36 -10.56
N ILE A 72 2.92 -13.74 -9.69
CA ILE A 72 1.53 -14.10 -9.43
C ILE A 72 0.64 -13.07 -10.13
N ILE A 73 -0.06 -13.49 -11.16
CA ILE A 73 -1.03 -12.68 -11.90
C ILE A 73 -2.41 -12.89 -11.29
N VAL A 74 -2.92 -11.83 -10.65
CA VAL A 74 -4.26 -11.83 -10.08
C VAL A 74 -5.24 -11.33 -11.14
N MET A 75 -6.16 -12.20 -11.52
CA MET A 75 -7.06 -12.00 -12.65
C MET A 75 -8.14 -10.94 -12.38
N PRO A 76 -8.68 -10.29 -13.43
CA PRO A 76 -9.72 -9.28 -13.26
C PRO A 76 -10.93 -9.83 -12.53
N GLY A 77 -11.42 -9.06 -11.55
CA GLY A 77 -12.59 -9.43 -10.75
C GLY A 77 -12.31 -10.48 -9.66
N HIS A 78 -11.06 -10.90 -9.48
CA HIS A 78 -10.70 -11.72 -8.32
C HIS A 78 -11.07 -10.99 -7.03
N ALA A 79 -11.67 -11.73 -6.11
CA ALA A 79 -12.02 -11.24 -4.78
C ALA A 79 -11.79 -12.33 -3.74
N GLU A 80 -10.99 -12.02 -2.72
CA GLU A 80 -10.80 -12.92 -1.59
C GLU A 80 -10.93 -12.16 -0.27
N THR A 81 -11.25 -12.88 0.79
CA THR A 81 -11.35 -12.33 2.14
C THR A 81 -10.26 -12.94 3.00
N VAL A 82 -9.45 -12.07 3.57
CA VAL A 82 -8.49 -12.38 4.62
C VAL A 82 -9.23 -12.31 5.95
N SER A 83 -9.24 -13.41 6.69
CA SER A 83 -10.09 -13.58 7.87
C SER A 83 -9.32 -14.02 9.13
N ALA A 84 -8.00 -13.94 9.09
CA ALA A 84 -7.10 -14.32 10.18
C ALA A 84 -5.87 -13.40 10.17
N ALA A 85 -5.12 -13.41 11.27
CA ALA A 85 -3.77 -12.89 11.30
C ALA A 85 -2.89 -13.71 10.33
N ALA A 86 -2.01 -13.05 9.60
CA ALA A 86 -1.24 -13.63 8.50
C ALA A 86 -2.13 -14.44 7.53
N GLY A 87 -3.36 -13.95 7.31
CA GLY A 87 -4.32 -14.70 6.49
C GLY A 87 -4.00 -14.63 4.99
N LEU A 88 -3.13 -13.74 4.59
CA LEU A 88 -2.35 -13.73 3.36
C LEU A 88 -0.90 -13.52 3.75
N ASP A 89 -0.07 -14.55 3.62
CA ASP A 89 1.33 -14.53 3.99
C ASP A 89 2.22 -14.46 2.73
N LEU A 90 3.00 -13.40 2.64
CA LEU A 90 3.98 -13.18 1.56
C LEU A 90 5.37 -13.60 2.09
N ASP A 91 5.56 -14.92 2.26
CA ASP A 91 6.72 -15.55 2.89
C ASP A 91 7.79 -16.06 1.89
N VAL A 92 7.60 -15.82 0.59
CA VAL A 92 8.54 -16.25 -0.46
C VAL A 92 9.28 -15.05 -1.05
N ALA A 93 10.59 -14.98 -0.84
CA ALA A 93 11.40 -13.85 -1.29
C ALA A 93 11.45 -13.69 -2.83
N GLY A 94 11.49 -12.46 -3.30
CA GLY A 94 11.73 -12.13 -4.70
C GLY A 94 10.54 -12.37 -5.63
N ILE A 95 9.32 -12.34 -5.12
CA ILE A 95 8.09 -12.52 -5.93
C ILE A 95 7.42 -11.19 -6.25
N THR A 96 6.62 -11.20 -7.32
CA THR A 96 5.77 -10.07 -7.71
C THR A 96 4.32 -10.51 -7.79
N VAL A 97 3.43 -9.84 -7.05
CA VAL A 97 1.97 -9.99 -7.14
C VAL A 97 1.42 -8.84 -7.97
N VAL A 98 0.81 -9.13 -9.11
CA VAL A 98 0.30 -8.10 -10.01
C VAL A 98 -1.18 -8.31 -10.34
N GLY A 99 -1.99 -7.32 -9.97
CA GLY A 99 -3.41 -7.29 -10.31
C GLY A 99 -3.65 -6.80 -11.73
N ILE A 100 -4.53 -7.48 -12.47
CA ILE A 100 -4.99 -7.03 -13.78
C ILE A 100 -6.42 -6.51 -13.65
N GLY A 101 -6.70 -5.36 -14.24
CA GLY A 101 -8.01 -4.75 -14.24
C GLY A 101 -8.03 -3.38 -13.58
N ARG A 102 -9.16 -2.69 -13.70
CA ARG A 102 -9.40 -1.36 -13.11
C ARG A 102 -10.88 -1.22 -12.74
N GLY A 103 -11.16 -0.31 -11.82
CA GLY A 103 -12.53 -0.08 -11.36
C GLY A 103 -13.10 -1.33 -10.68
N THR A 104 -14.22 -1.82 -11.14
CA THR A 104 -14.89 -3.03 -10.61
C THR A 104 -14.14 -4.33 -10.92
N ASP A 105 -13.27 -4.32 -11.93
CA ASP A 105 -12.46 -5.47 -12.31
C ASP A 105 -11.09 -5.49 -11.61
N GLN A 106 -10.75 -4.47 -10.81
CA GLN A 106 -9.51 -4.46 -10.03
C GLN A 106 -9.57 -5.57 -8.97
N PRO A 107 -8.57 -6.45 -8.91
CA PRO A 107 -8.54 -7.51 -7.92
C PRO A 107 -8.61 -6.95 -6.50
N THR A 108 -9.45 -7.56 -5.67
CA THR A 108 -9.78 -7.04 -4.36
C THR A 108 -9.45 -8.03 -3.25
N ILE A 109 -8.74 -7.56 -2.24
CA ILE A 109 -8.51 -8.24 -0.97
C ILE A 109 -9.34 -7.53 0.09
N THR A 110 -10.27 -8.25 0.69
CA THR A 110 -11.11 -7.72 1.78
C THR A 110 -10.59 -8.26 3.11
N LEU A 111 -10.18 -7.38 3.98
CA LEU A 111 -9.81 -7.70 5.36
C LEU A 111 -11.08 -7.70 6.20
N GLY A 112 -11.37 -8.79 6.89
CA GLY A 112 -12.65 -8.91 7.59
C GLY A 112 -12.66 -10.02 8.62
N THR A 113 -13.77 -10.12 9.33
CA THR A 113 -14.09 -11.13 10.35
C THR A 113 -13.41 -10.96 11.70
N ILE A 114 -12.20 -10.47 11.78
CA ILE A 114 -11.47 -10.20 13.03
C ILE A 114 -10.59 -8.96 12.91
N ILE A 115 -10.27 -8.36 14.04
CA ILE A 115 -9.44 -7.15 14.15
C ILE A 115 -7.99 -7.35 13.68
N SER A 116 -7.49 -8.58 13.77
CA SER A 116 -6.14 -8.97 13.37
C SER A 116 -6.06 -9.59 11.96
N ALA A 117 -7.07 -9.36 11.11
CA ALA A 117 -7.00 -9.80 9.72
C ALA A 117 -6.01 -8.91 8.95
N ASP A 118 -4.94 -9.49 8.43
CA ASP A 118 -3.87 -8.75 7.77
C ASP A 118 -3.18 -9.53 6.64
N VAL A 119 -2.34 -8.82 5.95
CA VAL A 119 -1.38 -9.33 4.98
C VAL A 119 0.01 -9.17 5.59
N ASP A 120 0.69 -10.27 5.86
CA ASP A 120 2.06 -10.27 6.35
C ASP A 120 3.07 -10.33 5.21
N VAL A 121 4.12 -9.53 5.31
CA VAL A 121 5.24 -9.52 4.37
C VAL A 121 6.48 -9.97 5.12
N ASP A 122 6.70 -11.29 5.14
CA ASP A 122 7.76 -11.94 5.94
C ASP A 122 9.01 -12.27 5.12
N ALA A 123 9.01 -11.98 3.82
CA ALA A 123 10.17 -12.22 2.97
C ALA A 123 10.58 -10.97 2.17
N ALA A 124 11.87 -10.86 1.90
CA ALA A 124 12.44 -9.70 1.21
C ALA A 124 12.18 -9.69 -0.30
N ASN A 125 12.32 -8.51 -0.91
CA ASN A 125 12.18 -8.29 -2.35
C ASN A 125 10.79 -8.65 -2.88
N ILE A 126 9.75 -8.29 -2.17
CA ILE A 126 8.37 -8.52 -2.60
C ILE A 126 7.78 -7.24 -3.20
N THR A 127 7.12 -7.39 -4.34
CA THR A 127 6.41 -6.29 -4.99
C THR A 127 4.93 -6.62 -5.17
N VAL A 128 4.06 -5.71 -4.73
CA VAL A 128 2.60 -5.80 -4.94
C VAL A 128 2.13 -4.64 -5.80
N VAL A 129 1.46 -4.94 -6.91
CA VAL A 129 1.07 -3.97 -7.92
C VAL A 129 -0.42 -4.01 -8.21
N ASN A 130 -1.07 -2.86 -8.26
CA ASN A 130 -2.46 -2.66 -8.73
C ASN A 130 -3.50 -3.54 -8.03
N MET A 131 -3.39 -3.71 -6.72
CA MET A 131 -4.38 -4.41 -5.89
C MET A 131 -5.29 -3.43 -5.17
N HIS A 132 -6.50 -3.85 -4.82
CA HIS A 132 -7.44 -3.08 -4.01
C HIS A 132 -7.62 -3.75 -2.64
N PHE A 133 -7.16 -3.09 -1.58
CA PHE A 133 -7.35 -3.51 -0.19
C PHE A 133 -8.57 -2.83 0.40
N ARG A 134 -9.44 -3.57 1.05
CA ARG A 134 -10.68 -3.06 1.66
C ARG A 134 -10.77 -3.51 3.11
N ALA A 135 -10.96 -2.57 4.02
CA ALA A 135 -11.27 -2.86 5.41
C ALA A 135 -12.78 -3.08 5.56
N ASN A 136 -13.18 -4.25 6.03
CA ASN A 136 -14.58 -4.67 6.23
C ASN A 136 -14.81 -5.27 7.63
N PHE A 137 -14.10 -4.74 8.60
CA PHE A 137 -14.26 -5.04 10.02
C PHE A 137 -13.81 -3.83 10.83
N ALA A 138 -14.37 -3.62 11.99
CA ALA A 138 -14.05 -2.48 12.84
C ALA A 138 -12.63 -2.56 13.38
N ASP A 139 -11.90 -1.45 13.27
CA ASP A 139 -10.59 -1.23 13.90
C ASP A 139 -9.55 -2.32 13.58
N ILE A 140 -9.47 -2.74 12.32
CA ILE A 140 -8.40 -3.65 11.89
C ILE A 140 -7.05 -3.01 12.26
N THR A 141 -6.26 -3.72 13.07
CA THR A 141 -5.04 -3.15 13.69
C THR A 141 -4.04 -2.66 12.67
N ALA A 142 -3.72 -3.49 11.68
CA ALA A 142 -2.92 -3.14 10.51
C ALA A 142 -3.42 -3.95 9.32
N ALA A 143 -3.47 -3.34 8.14
CA ALA A 143 -3.93 -4.05 6.94
C ALA A 143 -2.79 -4.79 6.24
N ILE A 144 -1.59 -4.21 6.22
CA ILE A 144 -0.36 -4.81 5.71
C ILE A 144 0.72 -4.61 6.77
N ASP A 145 1.29 -5.69 7.27
CA ASP A 145 2.40 -5.71 8.22
C ASP A 145 3.69 -6.09 7.49
N VAL A 146 4.68 -5.20 7.50
CA VAL A 146 5.93 -5.37 6.76
C VAL A 146 7.06 -5.73 7.71
N ASN A 147 7.51 -6.97 7.62
CA ASN A 147 8.54 -7.56 8.48
C ASN A 147 9.87 -7.82 7.74
N ALA A 148 10.00 -7.37 6.48
CA ALA A 148 11.17 -7.68 5.67
C ALA A 148 11.59 -6.53 4.76
N ASP A 149 12.83 -6.59 4.27
CA ASP A 149 13.46 -5.58 3.41
C ASP A 149 12.91 -5.57 1.99
N ASP A 150 13.07 -4.42 1.31
CA ASP A 150 12.81 -4.26 -0.12
C ASP A 150 11.35 -4.54 -0.52
N PHE A 151 10.40 -4.24 0.36
CA PHE A 151 8.98 -4.31 0.01
C PHE A 151 8.56 -3.14 -0.87
N SER A 152 7.83 -3.41 -1.94
CA SER A 152 7.30 -2.38 -2.84
C SER A 152 5.80 -2.52 -3.05
N LEU A 153 5.06 -1.44 -2.83
CA LEU A 153 3.61 -1.33 -3.00
C LEU A 153 3.31 -0.26 -4.05
N LEU A 154 2.86 -0.68 -5.25
CA LEU A 154 2.80 0.19 -6.41
C LEU A 154 1.38 0.29 -6.97
N GLY A 155 0.85 1.51 -7.06
CA GLY A 155 -0.44 1.81 -7.68
C GLY A 155 -1.63 1.08 -7.06
N CYS A 156 -1.55 0.75 -5.78
CA CYS A 156 -2.60 0.05 -5.05
C CYS A 156 -3.67 1.02 -4.54
N ARG A 157 -4.84 0.49 -4.27
CA ARG A 157 -5.96 1.23 -3.70
C ARG A 157 -6.33 0.70 -2.32
N PHE A 158 -6.73 1.61 -1.42
CA PHE A 158 -7.12 1.32 -0.04
C PHE A 158 -8.43 2.03 0.27
N THR A 159 -9.42 1.31 0.78
CA THR A 159 -10.71 1.92 1.13
C THR A 159 -11.35 1.23 2.32
N ASP A 160 -11.84 2.01 3.26
CA ASP A 160 -12.80 1.53 4.22
C ASP A 160 -14.13 1.19 3.51
N VAL A 161 -14.83 0.18 3.98
CA VAL A 161 -16.15 -0.19 3.46
C VAL A 161 -17.23 0.73 4.01
N ALA A 162 -17.11 1.11 5.28
CA ALA A 162 -17.97 2.06 5.96
C ALA A 162 -17.15 2.77 7.06
N ALA A 163 -17.69 3.81 7.67
CA ALA A 163 -16.99 4.55 8.72
C ALA A 163 -16.63 3.68 9.94
N ASP A 164 -17.48 2.71 10.27
CA ASP A 164 -17.27 1.76 11.37
C ASP A 164 -16.59 0.44 10.93
N MET A 165 -16.09 0.38 9.69
CA MET A 165 -15.39 -0.77 9.10
C MET A 165 -14.11 -0.27 8.45
N ASN A 166 -13.08 -0.09 9.25
CA ASN A 166 -11.88 0.66 8.94
C ASN A 166 -10.61 -0.09 9.35
N ALA A 167 -9.48 0.30 8.77
CA ALA A 167 -8.16 -0.09 9.24
C ALA A 167 -7.54 1.05 10.05
N LEU A 168 -7.10 0.79 11.26
CA LEU A 168 -6.35 1.78 12.06
C LEU A 168 -5.08 2.20 11.32
N ILE A 169 -4.38 1.24 10.73
CA ILE A 169 -3.17 1.48 9.93
C ILE A 169 -3.28 0.67 8.64
N TRP A 170 -3.00 1.31 7.49
CA TRP A 170 -2.99 0.57 6.23
C TRP A 170 -1.69 -0.17 5.97
N VAL A 171 -0.54 0.45 6.24
CA VAL A 171 0.77 -0.16 6.10
C VAL A 171 1.58 0.15 7.34
N VAL A 172 2.03 -0.88 8.04
CA VAL A 172 2.92 -0.73 9.19
C VAL A 172 4.27 -1.39 8.89
N ASP A 173 5.34 -0.72 9.28
CA ASP A 173 6.67 -1.31 9.43
C ASP A 173 6.74 -1.88 10.84
N ALA A 174 6.90 -3.18 10.97
CA ALA A 174 6.81 -3.87 12.24
C ALA A 174 7.84 -3.39 13.27
N ALA A 175 7.37 -3.20 14.49
CA ALA A 175 8.22 -2.74 15.60
C ALA A 175 9.31 -3.75 16.01
N ALA A 176 9.15 -5.02 15.69
CA ALA A 176 10.03 -6.11 16.11
C ALA A 176 11.25 -6.33 15.20
N GLY A 177 11.26 -5.74 14.00
CA GLY A 177 12.35 -5.90 13.02
C GLY A 177 12.84 -4.57 12.48
N ALA A 178 13.91 -4.62 11.72
CA ALA A 178 14.32 -3.54 10.82
C ALA A 178 13.89 -3.95 9.42
N SER A 179 12.92 -3.23 8.84
CA SER A 179 12.61 -3.37 7.42
C SER A 179 13.24 -2.18 6.70
N ASP A 180 14.14 -2.43 5.79
CA ASP A 180 14.78 -1.39 4.99
C ASP A 180 14.12 -1.24 3.63
N ARG A 181 14.19 -0.07 3.04
CA ARG A 181 13.86 0.22 1.64
C ARG A 181 12.42 -0.11 1.24
N ILE A 182 11.47 0.11 2.14
CA ILE A 182 10.05 0.04 1.81
C ILE A 182 9.72 1.15 0.79
N THR A 183 9.09 0.80 -0.32
CA THR A 183 8.64 1.74 -1.34
C THR A 183 7.11 1.71 -1.49
N ILE A 184 6.46 2.87 -1.30
CA ILE A 184 5.02 3.05 -1.51
C ILE A 184 4.82 4.15 -2.54
N ASP A 185 4.43 3.79 -3.76
CA ASP A 185 4.40 4.69 -4.91
C ASP A 185 3.07 4.62 -5.67
N GLY A 186 2.48 5.78 -5.93
CA GLY A 186 1.30 5.91 -6.77
C GLY A 186 0.02 5.32 -6.19
N CYS A 187 -0.04 5.10 -4.89
CA CYS A 187 -1.19 4.53 -4.21
C CYS A 187 -2.30 5.56 -3.98
N HIS A 188 -3.53 5.07 -3.83
CA HIS A 188 -4.68 5.89 -3.50
C HIS A 188 -5.41 5.32 -2.28
N ALA A 189 -5.52 6.11 -1.22
CA ALA A 189 -6.21 5.72 0.00
C ALA A 189 -7.38 6.64 0.33
N ILE A 190 -8.47 6.04 0.82
CA ILE A 190 -9.64 6.75 1.34
C ILE A 190 -9.95 6.19 2.73
N ALA A 191 -9.77 7.00 3.76
CA ALA A 191 -10.15 6.73 5.14
C ALA A 191 -11.46 7.44 5.46
N LEU A 192 -12.42 6.73 6.03
CA LEU A 192 -13.76 7.24 6.29
C LEU A 192 -14.00 7.58 7.77
N ASP A 193 -13.19 7.06 8.67
CA ASP A 193 -13.34 7.20 10.12
C ASP A 193 -12.11 7.89 10.73
N ALA A 194 -12.33 8.70 11.79
CA ALA A 194 -11.29 9.31 12.60
C ALA A 194 -10.46 8.27 13.41
N ALA A 195 -10.92 7.04 13.53
CA ALA A 195 -10.15 5.96 14.13
C ALA A 195 -8.99 5.49 13.23
N ASN A 196 -9.04 5.75 11.91
CA ASN A 196 -7.87 5.54 11.06
C ASN A 196 -6.72 6.43 11.55
N THR A 197 -5.62 5.84 11.99
CA THR A 197 -4.49 6.60 12.54
C THR A 197 -3.47 6.99 11.49
N HIS A 198 -3.12 6.04 10.60
CA HIS A 198 -2.10 6.24 9.56
C HIS A 198 -2.43 5.50 8.26
N PHE A 199 -2.01 6.07 7.14
CA PHE A 199 -1.83 5.32 5.91
C PHE A 199 -0.51 4.53 5.95
N VAL A 200 0.58 5.18 6.36
CA VAL A 200 1.87 4.52 6.60
C VAL A 200 2.38 4.88 7.98
N ASN A 201 2.67 3.87 8.79
CA ASN A 201 3.23 4.03 10.14
C ASN A 201 4.56 3.28 10.28
N PHE A 202 5.64 4.01 10.35
CA PHE A 202 6.97 3.46 10.64
C PHE A 202 7.17 3.38 12.16
N THR A 203 7.08 2.18 12.71
CA THR A 203 7.22 1.92 14.14
C THR A 203 8.56 1.28 14.49
N GLY A 204 9.20 0.65 13.52
CA GLY A 204 10.49 -0.01 13.66
C GLY A 204 11.70 0.90 13.45
N THR A 205 12.84 0.29 13.23
CA THR A 205 14.07 0.94 12.81
C THR A 205 14.38 0.51 11.39
N GLY A 206 14.52 1.43 10.48
CA GLY A 206 14.79 1.10 9.08
C GLY A 206 15.43 2.27 8.34
N ALA A 207 15.89 2.01 7.12
CA ALA A 207 16.56 3.01 6.31
C ALA A 207 16.11 2.98 4.85
N GLY A 208 16.13 4.14 4.18
CA GLY A 208 15.94 4.22 2.75
C GLY A 208 14.49 4.05 2.27
N HIS A 209 13.51 4.30 3.14
CA HIS A 209 12.11 4.22 2.77
C HIS A 209 11.70 5.32 1.79
N ILE A 210 10.79 5.00 0.88
CA ILE A 210 10.27 5.91 -0.15
C ILE A 210 8.75 5.89 -0.11
N VAL A 211 8.13 7.04 0.16
CA VAL A 211 6.67 7.24 0.08
C VAL A 211 6.40 8.39 -0.86
N ARG A 212 5.94 8.10 -2.08
CA ARG A 212 5.81 9.14 -3.10
C ARG A 212 4.62 8.95 -4.04
N ASN A 213 4.21 10.07 -4.69
CA ASN A 213 3.16 10.10 -5.71
C ASN A 213 1.81 9.55 -5.23
N ASN A 214 1.58 9.49 -3.92
CA ASN A 214 0.36 8.94 -3.38
C ASN A 214 -0.74 10.01 -3.28
N THR A 215 -1.99 9.61 -3.44
CA THR A 215 -3.17 10.44 -3.20
C THR A 215 -3.93 9.88 -2.01
N LEU A 216 -3.86 10.59 -0.90
CA LEU A 216 -4.33 10.15 0.41
C LEU A 216 -5.42 11.11 0.90
N HIS A 217 -6.63 10.60 1.04
CA HIS A 217 -7.78 11.40 1.40
C HIS A 217 -8.55 10.73 2.52
N GLY A 218 -8.75 11.41 3.62
CA GLY A 218 -9.52 10.82 4.70
C GLY A 218 -9.42 11.57 6.01
N ASP A 219 -9.82 10.88 7.05
CA ASP A 219 -9.76 11.31 8.43
C ASP A 219 -8.65 10.48 9.12
N TRP A 220 -7.52 11.12 9.40
CA TRP A 220 -6.33 10.46 9.94
C TRP A 220 -6.04 11.00 11.33
N GLY A 221 -6.43 10.26 12.35
CA GLY A 221 -6.42 10.70 13.75
C GLY A 221 -5.04 10.84 14.39
N THR A 222 -3.94 10.61 13.67
CA THR A 222 -2.58 10.90 14.17
C THR A 222 -1.75 11.55 13.08
N ALA A 223 -1.47 10.83 12.00
CA ALA A 223 -0.78 11.37 10.84
C ALA A 223 -1.04 10.47 9.62
N CYS A 224 -1.18 11.04 8.45
CA CYS A 224 -1.35 10.23 7.26
C CYS A 224 -0.09 9.39 6.94
N ILE A 225 1.08 10.01 7.00
CA ILE A 225 2.39 9.37 6.81
C ILE A 225 3.29 9.72 7.98
N GLY A 226 3.93 8.74 8.60
CA GLY A 226 4.88 9.01 9.67
C GLY A 226 5.12 7.84 10.58
N GLY A 227 5.37 8.13 11.86
CA GLY A 227 5.56 7.15 12.91
C GLY A 227 6.60 7.54 13.94
N ALA A 228 6.61 6.80 15.05
CA ALA A 228 7.53 7.01 16.16
C ALA A 228 8.86 6.26 16.00
N GLY A 229 9.01 5.47 14.94
CA GLY A 229 10.21 4.69 14.68
C GLY A 229 11.43 5.55 14.35
N VAL A 230 12.61 5.01 14.64
CA VAL A 230 13.89 5.66 14.31
C VAL A 230 14.28 5.26 12.89
N VAL A 231 13.70 5.94 11.91
CA VAL A 231 13.96 5.69 10.49
C VAL A 231 14.94 6.70 9.91
N THR A 232 15.79 6.25 8.99
CA THR A 232 16.83 7.10 8.39
C THR A 232 16.78 7.09 6.87
N SER A 233 17.24 8.19 6.25
CA SER A 233 17.27 8.33 4.79
C SER A 233 15.89 8.15 4.13
N VAL A 234 14.83 8.61 4.78
CA VAL A 234 13.45 8.51 4.25
C VAL A 234 13.23 9.57 3.19
N LEU A 235 12.55 9.21 2.11
CA LEU A 235 12.05 10.15 1.10
C LEU A 235 10.53 10.16 1.10
N VAL A 236 9.93 11.29 1.49
CA VAL A 236 8.49 11.55 1.33
C VAL A 236 8.31 12.65 0.30
N ALA A 237 7.82 12.29 -0.90
CA ALA A 237 7.81 13.23 -2.02
C ALA A 237 6.55 13.17 -2.87
N ASP A 238 6.15 14.32 -3.41
CA ASP A 238 5.11 14.42 -4.44
C ASP A 238 3.75 13.78 -4.03
N ASN A 239 3.45 13.73 -2.72
CA ASN A 239 2.18 13.21 -2.24
C ASN A 239 1.12 14.32 -2.19
N VAL A 240 -0.11 13.96 -2.51
CA VAL A 240 -1.30 14.79 -2.33
C VAL A 240 -2.10 14.24 -1.16
N ILE A 241 -2.13 14.98 -0.07
CA ILE A 241 -2.73 14.54 1.19
C ILE A 241 -3.86 15.48 1.56
N LYS A 242 -5.05 14.93 1.85
CA LYS A 242 -6.11 15.66 2.51
C LYS A 242 -6.51 14.94 3.78
N ASN A 243 -6.09 15.48 4.93
CA ASN A 243 -6.57 15.05 6.23
C ASN A 243 -7.79 15.89 6.62
N ARG A 244 -8.92 15.24 6.85
CA ARG A 244 -10.18 15.90 7.25
C ARG A 244 -10.32 16.05 8.76
N ALA A 245 -9.39 15.49 9.53
CA ALA A 245 -9.38 15.64 10.98
C ALA A 245 -9.49 17.11 11.35
N THR A 246 -10.30 17.40 12.35
CA THR A 246 -10.58 18.78 12.83
C THR A 246 -9.65 19.18 13.96
N ASP A 247 -8.90 18.25 14.50
CA ASP A 247 -7.99 18.42 15.62
C ASP A 247 -6.56 18.76 15.14
N ASN A 248 -5.59 18.63 16.01
CA ASN A 248 -4.18 18.94 15.70
C ASN A 248 -3.45 17.82 14.94
N ASP A 249 -4.16 16.98 14.22
CA ASP A 249 -3.60 15.82 13.55
C ASP A 249 -2.81 16.21 12.32
N SER A 250 -1.67 15.56 12.16
CA SER A 250 -0.68 15.91 11.14
C SER A 250 -1.00 15.23 9.79
N CYS A 251 -0.52 15.82 8.71
CA CYS A 251 -0.47 15.14 7.42
C CYS A 251 0.76 14.23 7.32
N ILE A 252 1.91 14.74 7.76
CA ILE A 252 3.18 14.00 7.81
C ILE A 252 3.82 14.26 9.16
N ASN A 253 4.11 13.21 9.93
CA ASN A 253 4.69 13.30 11.27
C ASN A 253 5.70 12.19 11.52
N PHE A 254 6.96 12.54 11.62
CA PHE A 254 8.04 11.63 11.96
C PHE A 254 8.61 11.92 13.34
N ALA A 255 9.21 10.89 13.96
CA ALA A 255 9.97 11.05 15.19
C ALA A 255 11.07 12.13 15.03
N ALA A 256 11.41 12.82 16.12
CA ALA A 256 12.43 13.87 16.13
C ALA A 256 13.81 13.41 15.65
N THR A 257 14.09 12.10 15.74
CA THR A 257 15.34 11.47 15.32
C THR A 257 15.30 10.86 13.94
N ALA A 258 14.15 10.92 13.26
CA ALA A 258 14.05 10.45 11.88
C ALA A 258 14.80 11.41 10.94
N THR A 259 15.56 10.85 9.99
CA THR A 259 16.32 11.64 9.01
C THR A 259 15.89 11.36 7.58
N GLY A 260 16.04 12.34 6.70
CA GLY A 260 15.68 12.18 5.30
C GLY A 260 15.16 13.46 4.66
N MET A 261 14.35 13.32 3.65
CA MET A 261 13.80 14.43 2.87
C MET A 261 12.27 14.34 2.78
N CYS A 262 11.60 15.46 3.04
CA CYS A 262 10.17 15.65 2.81
C CYS A 262 10.01 16.80 1.81
N VAL A 263 9.65 16.49 0.55
CA VAL A 263 9.72 17.48 -0.53
C VAL A 263 8.52 17.42 -1.48
N ARG A 264 8.08 18.56 -1.94
CA ARG A 264 7.01 18.74 -2.94
C ARG A 264 5.70 18.03 -2.59
N ASN A 265 5.40 17.90 -1.31
CA ASN A 265 4.10 17.39 -0.91
C ASN A 265 3.07 18.52 -0.88
N LEU A 266 1.87 18.23 -1.34
CA LEU A 266 0.71 19.09 -1.24
C LEU A 266 -0.23 18.52 -0.17
N ALA A 267 -0.33 19.17 0.97
CA ALA A 267 -1.13 18.70 2.08
C ALA A 267 -2.18 19.74 2.52
N HIS A 268 -3.31 19.25 2.95
CA HIS A 268 -4.38 20.05 3.51
C HIS A 268 -5.00 19.31 4.70
N GLY A 269 -5.08 19.97 5.83
CA GLY A 269 -5.69 19.33 7.02
C GLY A 269 -5.33 20.03 8.32
N GLY A 270 -5.80 19.45 9.44
CA GLY A 270 -5.53 19.95 10.78
C GLY A 270 -6.10 21.33 11.08
N ALA A 271 -5.97 21.74 12.34
CA ALA A 271 -6.45 23.04 12.83
C ALA A 271 -5.37 24.13 12.76
N VAL A 272 -4.11 23.76 12.74
CA VAL A 272 -2.97 24.70 12.74
C VAL A 272 -1.86 24.29 11.79
N GLN A 273 -1.29 25.26 11.11
CA GLN A 273 -0.25 25.04 10.11
C GLN A 273 1.00 24.34 10.67
N ALA A 274 1.37 24.61 11.90
CA ALA A 274 2.55 24.03 12.56
C ALA A 274 2.50 22.50 12.68
N ASN A 275 1.34 21.90 12.58
CA ASN A 275 1.14 20.45 12.72
C ASN A 275 1.10 19.72 11.38
N GLY A 276 1.10 20.43 10.26
CA GLY A 276 0.99 19.80 8.93
C GLY A 276 2.13 18.86 8.59
N PHE A 277 3.34 19.29 8.91
CA PHE A 277 4.57 18.55 8.66
C PHE A 277 5.48 18.65 9.87
N THR A 278 5.83 17.54 10.50
CA THR A 278 6.71 17.48 11.65
C THR A 278 7.81 16.43 11.49
N GLY A 279 8.99 16.68 12.06
CA GLY A 279 10.15 15.80 11.97
C GLY A 279 11.43 16.65 12.07
N ALA A 280 11.99 16.80 13.28
CA ALA A 280 13.02 17.79 13.56
C ALA A 280 14.33 17.65 12.76
N GLU A 281 14.68 16.44 12.33
CA GLU A 281 15.90 16.18 11.55
C GLU A 281 15.60 15.85 10.06
N MET A 282 14.35 15.98 9.63
CA MET A 282 13.95 15.85 8.23
C MET A 282 14.21 17.15 7.46
N SER A 283 14.91 17.07 6.34
CA SER A 283 15.03 18.20 5.42
C SER A 283 13.72 18.43 4.69
N MET A 284 13.05 19.55 4.99
CA MET A 284 11.75 19.91 4.40
C MET A 284 11.91 21.00 3.34
N ASN A 285 11.47 20.77 2.11
CA ASN A 285 11.58 21.74 1.03
C ASN A 285 10.41 21.63 0.06
N GLN A 286 9.93 22.78 -0.42
CA GLN A 286 8.87 22.87 -1.44
C GLN A 286 7.58 22.13 -1.06
N ASN A 287 7.29 21.99 0.22
CA ASN A 287 6.02 21.47 0.69
C ASN A 287 5.01 22.61 0.82
N TYR A 288 3.75 22.32 0.52
CA TYR A 288 2.65 23.28 0.64
C TYR A 288 1.61 22.73 1.57
N TYR A 289 1.13 23.55 2.49
CA TYR A 289 0.16 23.15 3.48
C TYR A 289 -0.97 24.17 3.62
N GLY A 290 -2.21 23.69 3.59
CA GLY A 290 -3.40 24.45 3.90
C GLY A 290 -4.10 23.88 5.14
N VAL A 291 -4.67 24.73 5.97
CA VAL A 291 -5.45 24.34 7.16
C VAL A 291 -6.92 24.15 6.83
N ASN A 292 -7.61 23.27 7.57
CA ASN A 292 -9.06 23.05 7.42
C ASN A 292 -9.89 24.25 7.94
N ALA A 293 -9.37 25.00 8.93
CA ALA A 293 -10.06 26.11 9.54
C ALA A 293 -9.95 27.36 8.65
N GLU A 294 -11.04 27.77 8.07
CA GLU A 294 -11.44 29.11 7.58
C GLU A 294 -10.39 30.04 6.94
N ASP A 295 -9.20 29.57 6.57
CA ASP A 295 -8.28 30.40 5.80
C ASP A 295 -8.71 30.44 4.33
N LEU A 296 -9.61 31.36 4.07
CA LEU A 296 -10.13 31.65 2.74
C LEU A 296 -9.09 32.28 1.81
N SER A 297 -7.89 32.51 2.27
CA SER A 297 -6.84 33.18 1.48
C SER A 297 -6.30 32.31 0.34
N GLY A 298 -6.46 31.00 0.43
CA GLY A 298 -6.03 30.07 -0.63
C GLY A 298 -4.52 30.10 -0.93
N ILE A 299 -3.74 30.82 -0.11
CA ILE A 299 -2.29 30.87 -0.25
C ILE A 299 -1.72 29.67 0.48
N LEU A 300 -1.13 28.77 -0.27
CA LEU A 300 -0.29 27.71 0.26
C LEU A 300 1.10 28.26 0.52
N ASP A 301 1.37 28.67 1.75
CA ASP A 301 2.69 29.10 2.12
C ASP A 301 3.60 27.90 2.29
N PRO A 302 4.83 27.91 1.73
CA PRO A 302 5.83 26.93 2.08
C PRO A 302 6.13 27.05 3.58
N ILE A 303 6.11 25.92 4.29
CA ILE A 303 6.44 25.91 5.71
C ILE A 303 7.87 26.41 5.88
N ALA A 304 8.02 27.50 6.60
CA ALA A 304 9.34 27.96 7.00
C ALA A 304 9.94 26.94 7.98
N THR A 305 11.08 26.41 7.64
CA THR A 305 11.89 25.52 8.52
C THR A 305 12.51 26.31 9.66
#